data_234e8eb29d4a68f25284706fe0698f6b
#
_entry.id   234e8eb29d4a68f25284706fe0698f6b
#
_cell.length_a   1.000
_cell.length_b   1.000
_cell.length_c   1.000
_cell.angle_alpha   90.00
_cell.angle_beta   90.00
_cell.angle_gamma   90.00
#
_symmetry.space_group_name_H-M   'P 1'
#
loop_
_entity.id
_entity.type
_entity.pdbx_description
1 polymer ?
#
loop_
_entity_poly.entity_id
_entity_poly.type
_entity_poly.pdbx_seq_one_letter_code
_entity_poly.pdbx_strand_id
1 'polypeptide(L)'
;MPIDKDLEFVGVDEIQMCADHERGHIFTDRLINMRGNKLTMFMGSNTIKNIISKLDDDIEFINRNRLSKLSYSGYKKISRIDRKTAIIAFSAEEVYAIAELIRRQKGGAAIVMGSLSPKTRNAQVELYQSGDVDFLVATDAIGMGINMDLSNVYFSNLKKFDGKKLRKLNLSEIGQIAGRAGRYLNDGNFGITGEC
;
A
#
# COMPACT_ATOMS: atom_id res chain seq x y z
N MET A 1 -13.09 -5.83 -14.99
CA MET A 1 -13.07 -7.19 -15.56
C MET A 1 -14.51 -7.63 -15.68
N PRO A 2 -15.00 -8.08 -16.87
CA PRO A 2 -16.39 -8.51 -17.04
C PRO A 2 -16.66 -9.77 -16.21
N ILE A 3 -17.87 -9.85 -15.63
CA ILE A 3 -18.31 -10.97 -14.78
C ILE A 3 -18.76 -12.17 -15.64
N ASP A 4 -19.18 -11.91 -16.87
CA ASP A 4 -19.87 -12.85 -17.76
C ASP A 4 -18.94 -13.76 -18.59
N LYS A 5 -17.73 -14.02 -18.12
CA LYS A 5 -16.83 -14.95 -18.81
C LYS A 5 -16.88 -16.31 -18.15
N ASP A 6 -17.14 -17.32 -18.98
CA ASP A 6 -17.00 -18.73 -18.64
C ASP A 6 -15.51 -19.07 -18.43
N LEU A 7 -15.04 -18.93 -17.20
CA LEU A 7 -13.64 -19.12 -16.81
C LEU A 7 -13.51 -20.35 -15.92
N GLU A 8 -12.55 -21.20 -16.19
CA GLU A 8 -12.26 -22.35 -15.32
C GLU A 8 -11.73 -21.92 -13.95
N PHE A 9 -10.87 -20.88 -13.94
CA PHE A 9 -10.25 -20.33 -12.73
C PHE A 9 -10.50 -18.84 -12.62
N VAL A 10 -10.85 -18.40 -11.41
CA VAL A 10 -10.96 -16.98 -11.07
C VAL A 10 -10.16 -16.68 -9.82
N GLY A 11 -9.26 -15.70 -9.90
CA GLY A 11 -8.53 -15.14 -8.76
C GLY A 11 -8.90 -13.68 -8.54
N VAL A 12 -9.31 -13.34 -7.31
CA VAL A 12 -9.57 -11.96 -6.91
C VAL A 12 -8.64 -11.59 -5.76
N ASP A 13 -7.73 -10.64 -6.03
CA ASP A 13 -6.77 -10.15 -5.03
C ASP A 13 -7.34 -8.95 -4.26
N GLU A 14 -6.79 -8.71 -3.06
CA GLU A 14 -7.16 -7.60 -2.16
C GLU A 14 -8.66 -7.61 -1.78
N ILE A 15 -9.24 -8.79 -1.57
CA ILE A 15 -10.70 -8.92 -1.31
C ILE A 15 -11.17 -8.15 -0.07
N GLN A 16 -10.29 -7.85 0.91
CA GLN A 16 -10.62 -6.99 2.05
C GLN A 16 -11.00 -5.55 1.62
N MET A 17 -10.74 -5.17 0.39
CA MET A 17 -11.20 -3.90 -0.19
C MET A 17 -12.73 -3.80 -0.31
N CYS A 18 -13.47 -4.87 -0.05
CA CYS A 18 -14.93 -4.79 0.16
C CYS A 18 -15.33 -3.76 1.23
N ALA A 19 -14.45 -3.51 2.22
CA ALA A 19 -14.66 -2.49 3.26
C ALA A 19 -14.25 -1.06 2.85
N ASP A 20 -13.73 -0.85 1.63
CA ASP A 20 -13.34 0.47 1.13
C ASP A 20 -14.59 1.30 0.79
N HIS A 21 -14.63 2.56 1.27
CA HIS A 21 -15.79 3.45 1.09
C HIS A 21 -16.06 3.84 -0.36
N GLU A 22 -15.02 3.90 -1.20
CA GLU A 22 -15.14 4.34 -2.59
C GLU A 22 -15.29 3.15 -3.54
N ARG A 23 -14.45 2.12 -3.37
CA ARG A 23 -14.33 0.99 -4.29
C ARG A 23 -14.93 -0.31 -3.74
N GLY A 24 -15.37 -0.33 -2.50
CA GLY A 24 -15.87 -1.53 -1.83
C GLY A 24 -17.00 -2.21 -2.59
N HIS A 25 -17.87 -1.44 -3.24
CA HIS A 25 -18.96 -1.97 -4.05
C HIS A 25 -18.46 -2.86 -5.20
N ILE A 26 -17.31 -2.52 -5.83
CA ILE A 26 -16.71 -3.31 -6.92
C ILE A 26 -16.22 -4.66 -6.39
N PHE A 27 -15.52 -4.65 -5.24
CA PHE A 27 -14.99 -5.88 -4.64
C PHE A 27 -16.10 -6.75 -4.06
N THR A 28 -17.15 -6.15 -3.48
CA THR A 28 -18.34 -6.86 -2.99
C THR A 28 -19.07 -7.56 -4.13
N ASP A 29 -19.24 -6.88 -5.26
CA ASP A 29 -19.82 -7.49 -6.45
C ASP A 29 -19.00 -8.70 -6.93
N ARG A 30 -17.66 -8.60 -6.93
CA ARG A 30 -16.77 -9.73 -7.27
C ARG A 30 -16.86 -10.87 -6.27
N LEU A 31 -16.94 -10.55 -4.98
CA LEU A 31 -17.07 -11.53 -3.92
C LEU A 31 -18.37 -12.35 -4.04
N ILE A 32 -19.47 -11.69 -4.42
CA ILE A 32 -20.80 -12.32 -4.50
C ILE A 32 -20.99 -13.04 -5.84
N ASN A 33 -20.65 -12.39 -6.94
CA ASN A 33 -21.08 -12.81 -8.28
C ASN A 33 -19.99 -13.48 -9.12
N MET A 34 -18.71 -13.39 -8.74
CA MET A 34 -17.64 -13.91 -9.57
C MET A 34 -17.25 -15.32 -9.14
N ARG A 35 -17.41 -16.28 -10.06
CA ARG A 35 -17.05 -17.69 -9.84
C ARG A 35 -16.31 -18.25 -11.05
N GLY A 36 -15.36 -19.12 -10.78
CA GLY A 36 -14.76 -19.99 -11.79
C GLY A 36 -15.44 -21.35 -11.78
N ASN A 37 -15.53 -21.99 -12.92
CA ASN A 37 -16.19 -23.30 -13.04
C ASN A 37 -15.49 -24.42 -12.28
N LYS A 38 -14.15 -24.30 -12.10
CA LYS A 38 -13.35 -25.30 -11.37
C LYS A 38 -12.85 -24.75 -10.03
N LEU A 39 -12.40 -23.49 -10.00
CA LEU A 39 -11.80 -22.91 -8.80
C LEU A 39 -12.00 -21.40 -8.77
N THR A 40 -12.46 -20.91 -7.62
CA THR A 40 -12.45 -19.49 -7.28
C THR A 40 -11.51 -19.26 -6.10
N MET A 41 -10.57 -18.34 -6.22
CA MET A 41 -9.63 -17.99 -5.18
C MET A 41 -9.78 -16.52 -4.81
N PHE A 42 -10.10 -16.24 -3.55
CA PHE A 42 -10.07 -14.90 -2.99
C PHE A 42 -8.81 -14.74 -2.14
N MET A 43 -8.00 -13.73 -2.47
CA MET A 43 -6.77 -13.41 -1.75
C MET A 43 -6.93 -12.10 -1.00
N GLY A 44 -6.43 -12.03 0.23
CA GLY A 44 -6.53 -10.82 1.03
C GLY A 44 -6.13 -10.99 2.48
N SER A 45 -6.34 -9.96 3.29
CA SER A 45 -6.04 -10.01 4.72
C SER A 45 -7.10 -10.79 5.50
N ASN A 46 -6.71 -11.36 6.65
CA ASN A 46 -7.61 -12.09 7.54
C ASN A 46 -8.76 -11.24 8.12
N THR A 47 -8.74 -9.93 7.94
CA THR A 47 -9.79 -9.02 8.44
C THR A 47 -11.16 -9.31 7.85
N ILE A 48 -11.21 -9.87 6.63
CA ILE A 48 -12.47 -10.21 5.95
C ILE A 48 -12.95 -11.65 6.22
N LYS A 49 -12.12 -12.49 6.85
CA LYS A 49 -12.42 -13.91 7.08
C LYS A 49 -13.78 -14.15 7.70
N ASN A 50 -14.10 -13.40 8.77
CA ASN A 50 -15.38 -13.54 9.48
C ASN A 50 -16.61 -13.18 8.63
N ILE A 51 -16.45 -12.38 7.60
CA ILE A 51 -17.51 -12.01 6.67
C ILE A 51 -17.67 -13.13 5.65
N ILE A 52 -16.57 -13.55 5.06
CA ILE A 52 -16.56 -14.60 4.03
C ILE A 52 -17.11 -15.93 4.58
N SER A 53 -16.73 -16.32 5.80
CA SER A 53 -17.23 -17.56 6.43
C SER A 53 -18.74 -17.59 6.69
N LYS A 54 -19.44 -16.46 6.55
CA LYS A 54 -20.90 -16.37 6.68
C LYS A 54 -21.62 -16.40 5.32
N LEU A 55 -20.89 -16.33 4.23
CA LEU A 55 -21.46 -16.28 2.88
C LEU A 55 -21.62 -17.67 2.27
N ASP A 56 -20.74 -18.60 2.63
CA ASP A 56 -20.70 -19.94 2.05
C ASP A 56 -20.00 -20.89 3.03
N ASP A 57 -20.55 -22.08 3.21
CA ASP A 57 -20.00 -23.11 4.09
C ASP A 57 -18.91 -23.95 3.41
N ASP A 58 -18.83 -23.95 2.08
CA ASP A 58 -17.87 -24.73 1.28
C ASP A 58 -16.58 -23.97 0.96
N ILE A 59 -16.11 -23.12 1.89
CA ILE A 59 -14.89 -22.31 1.70
C ILE A 59 -13.73 -22.89 2.50
N GLU A 60 -12.66 -23.26 1.80
CA GLU A 60 -11.38 -23.59 2.41
C GLU A 60 -10.55 -22.33 2.68
N PHE A 61 -10.11 -22.15 3.92
CA PHE A 61 -9.24 -21.03 4.32
C PHE A 61 -7.79 -21.46 4.43
N ILE A 62 -6.95 -21.02 3.50
CA ILE A 62 -5.51 -21.24 3.53
C ILE A 62 -4.82 -19.98 4.08
N ASN A 63 -4.26 -20.07 5.28
CA ASN A 63 -3.54 -18.94 5.88
C ASN A 63 -2.05 -19.00 5.57
N ARG A 64 -1.51 -17.88 5.09
CA ARG A 64 -0.07 -17.70 4.84
C ARG A 64 0.42 -16.51 5.66
N ASN A 65 1.22 -16.79 6.67
CA ASN A 65 1.83 -15.74 7.46
C ASN A 65 2.87 -14.98 6.63
N ARG A 66 3.01 -13.69 6.93
CA ARG A 66 4.11 -12.90 6.39
C ARG A 66 5.44 -13.49 6.84
N LEU A 67 6.38 -13.68 5.90
CA LEU A 67 7.67 -14.28 6.19
C LEU A 67 8.61 -13.34 6.95
N SER A 68 8.53 -12.03 6.66
CA SER A 68 9.35 -10.99 7.29
C SER A 68 8.60 -10.30 8.43
N LYS A 69 9.34 -9.89 9.46
CA LYS A 69 8.78 -9.11 10.57
C LYS A 69 8.53 -7.67 10.16
N LEU A 70 7.41 -7.09 10.58
CA LEU A 70 7.10 -5.67 10.45
C LEU A 70 7.05 -5.06 11.86
N SER A 71 7.95 -4.12 12.15
CA SER A 71 8.10 -3.53 13.49
C SER A 71 7.78 -2.05 13.48
N TYR A 72 7.07 -1.58 14.50
CA TYR A 72 6.87 -0.15 14.73
C TYR A 72 8.12 0.47 15.37
N SER A 73 8.71 1.47 14.71
CA SER A 73 9.97 2.12 15.14
C SER A 73 9.78 3.50 15.79
N GLY A 74 8.52 3.90 16.02
CA GLY A 74 8.21 5.18 16.63
C GLY A 74 8.47 6.39 15.74
N TYR A 75 8.82 7.51 16.35
CA TYR A 75 9.12 8.77 15.67
C TYR A 75 10.59 8.86 15.26
N LYS A 76 10.85 9.31 14.00
CA LYS A 76 12.20 9.55 13.51
C LYS A 76 12.26 10.83 12.68
N LYS A 77 13.17 11.73 13.01
CA LYS A 77 13.39 12.97 12.21
C LYS A 77 13.85 12.63 10.79
N ILE A 78 13.39 13.36 9.78
CA ILE A 78 13.77 13.17 8.38
C ILE A 78 15.30 13.20 8.20
N SER A 79 16.00 14.06 8.93
CA SER A 79 17.47 14.13 8.91
C SER A 79 18.18 12.84 9.38
N ARG A 80 17.47 11.96 10.09
CA ARG A 80 18.01 10.73 10.68
C ARG A 80 17.45 9.44 10.08
N ILE A 81 16.62 9.53 9.03
CA ILE A 81 16.11 8.34 8.34
C ILE A 81 17.24 7.58 7.63
N ASP A 82 17.13 6.27 7.60
CA ASP A 82 18.09 5.39 6.94
C ASP A 82 17.79 5.30 5.43
N ARG A 83 18.72 4.76 4.66
CA ARG A 83 18.54 4.43 3.24
C ARG A 83 17.37 3.44 3.08
N LYS A 84 16.87 3.29 1.86
CA LYS A 84 15.71 2.46 1.52
C LYS A 84 14.45 2.81 2.34
N THR A 85 14.24 4.10 2.53
CA THR A 85 13.10 4.65 3.26
C THR A 85 12.12 5.33 2.31
N ALA A 86 10.84 5.01 2.46
CA ALA A 86 9.74 5.80 1.90
C ALA A 86 9.10 6.69 2.96
N ILE A 87 8.87 7.96 2.63
CA ILE A 87 8.07 8.88 3.43
C ILE A 87 6.72 9.08 2.73
N ILE A 88 5.65 8.91 3.49
CA ILE A 88 4.30 8.98 2.98
C ILE A 88 3.65 10.28 3.41
N ALA A 89 3.21 11.05 2.43
CA ALA A 89 2.48 12.31 2.58
C ALA A 89 1.14 12.26 1.82
N PHE A 90 0.21 13.12 2.15
CA PHE A 90 -1.16 13.04 1.63
C PHE A 90 -1.60 14.24 0.80
N SER A 91 -0.65 15.12 0.46
CA SER A 91 -0.85 16.19 -0.52
C SER A 91 0.37 16.30 -1.44
N ALA A 92 0.17 16.80 -2.65
CA ALA A 92 1.27 17.03 -3.58
C ALA A 92 2.28 18.07 -3.04
N GLU A 93 1.78 19.11 -2.39
CA GLU A 93 2.59 20.15 -1.76
C GLU A 93 3.53 19.56 -0.71
N GLU A 94 3.00 18.73 0.19
CA GLU A 94 3.78 18.05 1.23
C GLU A 94 4.81 17.08 0.64
N VAL A 95 4.44 16.32 -0.40
CA VAL A 95 5.36 15.43 -1.10
C VAL A 95 6.55 16.21 -1.67
N TYR A 96 6.31 17.33 -2.36
CA TYR A 96 7.40 18.15 -2.92
C TYR A 96 8.23 18.82 -1.83
N ALA A 97 7.61 19.32 -0.75
CA ALA A 97 8.32 19.93 0.36
C ALA A 97 9.29 18.93 1.05
N ILE A 98 8.81 17.70 1.30
CA ILE A 98 9.63 16.64 1.88
C ILE A 98 10.74 16.20 0.92
N ALA A 99 10.43 16.03 -0.37
CA ALA A 99 11.43 15.66 -1.37
C ALA A 99 12.54 16.70 -1.48
N GLU A 100 12.20 18.00 -1.45
CA GLU A 100 13.18 19.08 -1.44
C GLU A 100 14.03 19.09 -0.17
N LEU A 101 13.42 18.82 0.99
CA LEU A 101 14.16 18.69 2.26
C LEU A 101 15.17 17.55 2.19
N ILE A 102 14.77 16.38 1.65
CA ILE A 102 15.66 15.24 1.46
C ILE A 102 16.76 15.58 0.43
N ARG A 103 16.42 16.26 -0.65
CA ARG A 103 17.40 16.70 -1.65
C ARG A 103 18.52 17.52 -1.02
N ARG A 104 18.17 18.47 -0.14
CA ARG A 104 19.15 19.32 0.55
C ARG A 104 20.02 18.59 1.56
N GLN A 105 19.49 17.54 2.20
CA GLN A 105 20.15 16.89 3.34
C GLN A 105 20.76 15.53 3.00
N LYS A 106 20.26 14.84 1.96
CA LYS A 106 20.50 13.41 1.71
C LYS A 106 20.79 13.09 0.24
N GLY A 107 20.85 14.09 -0.65
CA GLY A 107 21.19 13.89 -2.06
C GLY A 107 20.01 13.74 -3.02
N GLY A 108 18.83 13.34 -2.56
CA GLY A 108 17.65 13.28 -3.41
C GLY A 108 16.66 12.20 -3.03
N ALA A 109 15.47 12.28 -3.61
CA ALA A 109 14.40 11.29 -3.46
C ALA A 109 13.63 11.14 -4.76
N ALA A 110 13.19 9.92 -5.07
CA ALA A 110 12.20 9.68 -6.09
C ALA A 110 10.80 10.08 -5.57
N ILE A 111 9.92 10.49 -6.48
CA ILE A 111 8.56 10.93 -6.13
C ILE A 111 7.54 10.02 -6.79
N VAL A 112 6.61 9.48 -6.00
CA VAL A 112 5.53 8.62 -6.50
C VAL A 112 4.17 9.11 -6.00
N MET A 113 3.34 9.58 -6.92
CA MET A 113 1.98 10.06 -6.63
C MET A 113 0.98 9.47 -7.63
N GLY A 114 -0.28 9.33 -7.18
CA GLY A 114 -1.38 8.88 -8.04
C GLY A 114 -1.65 9.79 -9.23
N SER A 115 -1.39 11.09 -9.10
CA SER A 115 -1.57 12.11 -10.14
C SER A 115 -0.49 12.09 -11.24
N LEU A 116 0.61 11.38 -11.04
CA LEU A 116 1.66 11.26 -12.07
C LEU A 116 1.21 10.33 -13.20
N SER A 117 1.61 10.68 -14.44
CA SER A 117 1.43 9.78 -15.58
C SER A 117 2.13 8.44 -15.32
N PRO A 118 1.64 7.32 -15.89
CA PRO A 118 2.30 6.03 -15.75
C PRO A 118 3.77 6.06 -16.16
N LYS A 119 4.10 6.77 -17.26
CA LYS A 119 5.47 6.93 -17.74
C LYS A 119 6.36 7.64 -16.71
N THR A 120 5.89 8.76 -16.17
CA THR A 120 6.64 9.52 -15.15
C THR A 120 6.82 8.69 -13.88
N ARG A 121 5.76 8.00 -13.44
CA ARG A 121 5.81 7.14 -12.26
C ARG A 121 6.83 6.02 -12.42
N ASN A 122 6.85 5.35 -13.58
CA ASN A 122 7.82 4.29 -13.87
C ASN A 122 9.26 4.83 -13.85
N ALA A 123 9.51 5.99 -14.44
CA ALA A 123 10.84 6.63 -14.41
C ALA A 123 11.28 6.96 -12.97
N GLN A 124 10.38 7.41 -12.09
CA GLN A 124 10.68 7.64 -10.68
C GLN A 124 10.98 6.34 -9.91
N VAL A 125 10.25 5.28 -10.22
CA VAL A 125 10.51 3.94 -9.65
C VAL A 125 11.87 3.42 -10.11
N GLU A 126 12.20 3.57 -11.38
CA GLU A 126 13.50 3.20 -11.95
C GLU A 126 14.65 3.97 -11.29
N LEU A 127 14.51 5.28 -11.12
CA LEU A 127 15.48 6.13 -10.40
C LEU A 127 15.77 5.62 -8.97
N TYR A 128 14.76 5.12 -8.28
CA TYR A 128 14.93 4.53 -6.97
C TYR A 128 15.55 3.13 -7.04
N GLN A 129 15.11 2.30 -7.99
CA GLN A 129 15.59 0.91 -8.12
C GLN A 129 17.02 0.81 -8.62
N SER A 130 17.47 1.77 -9.46
CA SER A 130 18.87 1.87 -9.93
C SER A 130 19.83 2.23 -8.78
N GLY A 131 19.32 2.78 -7.68
CA GLY A 131 20.13 3.26 -6.57
C GLY A 131 20.68 4.67 -6.74
N ASP A 132 20.21 5.40 -7.76
CA ASP A 132 20.60 6.82 -7.95
C ASP A 132 20.07 7.69 -6.81
N VAL A 133 18.98 7.26 -6.16
CA VAL A 133 18.47 7.85 -4.93
C VAL A 133 18.11 6.76 -3.92
N ASP A 134 18.38 7.02 -2.65
CA ASP A 134 18.12 6.09 -1.54
C ASP A 134 16.74 6.28 -0.88
N PHE A 135 16.03 7.34 -1.24
CA PHE A 135 14.80 7.76 -0.60
C PHE A 135 13.65 7.88 -1.60
N LEU A 136 12.46 7.64 -1.10
CA LEU A 136 11.22 7.80 -1.82
C LEU A 136 10.30 8.72 -1.05
N VAL A 137 9.59 9.63 -1.72
CA VAL A 137 8.47 10.35 -1.16
C VAL A 137 7.23 10.02 -1.98
N ALA A 138 6.18 9.54 -1.32
CA ALA A 138 5.01 9.05 -2.03
C ALA A 138 3.71 9.42 -1.33
N THR A 139 2.62 9.38 -2.08
CA THR A 139 1.27 9.32 -1.52
C THR A 139 0.89 7.86 -1.20
N ASP A 140 -0.32 7.64 -0.72
CA ASP A 140 -0.91 6.30 -0.53
C ASP A 140 -0.93 5.45 -1.82
N ALA A 141 -0.70 6.07 -2.99
CA ALA A 141 -0.48 5.37 -4.25
C ALA A 141 0.66 4.32 -4.19
N ILE A 142 1.59 4.43 -3.24
CA ILE A 142 2.62 3.40 -2.98
C ILE A 142 2.00 2.05 -2.60
N GLY A 143 0.83 2.07 -1.98
CA GLY A 143 0.05 0.88 -1.62
C GLY A 143 -0.44 0.09 -2.83
N MET A 144 -0.48 0.66 -4.02
CA MET A 144 -1.13 0.11 -5.20
C MET A 144 -0.11 -0.30 -6.29
N GLY A 145 0.21 -1.59 -6.33
CA GLY A 145 0.85 -2.21 -7.51
C GLY A 145 2.31 -1.84 -7.79
N ILE A 146 2.96 -1.06 -6.94
CA ILE A 146 4.37 -0.70 -7.12
C ILE A 146 5.24 -1.64 -6.29
N ASN A 147 6.16 -2.33 -6.96
CA ASN A 147 7.12 -3.21 -6.31
C ASN A 147 8.44 -2.48 -6.09
N MET A 148 8.75 -2.15 -4.83
CA MET A 148 10.00 -1.47 -4.46
C MET A 148 10.62 -2.14 -3.25
N ASP A 149 11.95 -2.16 -3.20
CA ASP A 149 12.73 -2.68 -2.08
C ASP A 149 12.85 -1.58 -1.00
N LEU A 150 11.91 -1.58 -0.07
CA LEU A 150 11.84 -0.63 1.03
C LEU A 150 12.13 -1.33 2.35
N SER A 151 13.08 -0.84 3.12
CA SER A 151 13.33 -1.29 4.49
C SER A 151 12.44 -0.56 5.48
N ASN A 152 12.15 0.71 5.22
CA ASN A 152 11.40 1.55 6.15
C ASN A 152 10.28 2.34 5.44
N VAL A 153 9.17 2.53 6.15
CA VAL A 153 8.06 3.40 5.74
C VAL A 153 7.70 4.32 6.90
N TYR A 154 7.78 5.62 6.68
CA TYR A 154 7.41 6.63 7.67
C TYR A 154 6.27 7.50 7.17
N PHE A 155 5.29 7.75 8.02
CA PHE A 155 4.18 8.66 7.73
C PHE A 155 4.57 10.07 8.17
N SER A 156 4.40 11.07 7.31
CA SER A 156 4.57 12.48 7.68
C SER A 156 3.43 12.98 8.54
N ASN A 157 2.22 12.48 8.28
CA ASN A 157 1.04 12.64 9.12
C ASN A 157 0.08 11.45 8.93
N LEU A 158 -0.98 11.37 9.76
CA LEU A 158 -1.99 10.30 9.70
C LEU A 158 -3.36 10.81 9.25
N LYS A 159 -3.40 11.98 8.58
CA LYS A 159 -4.64 12.56 8.04
C LYS A 159 -4.52 12.71 6.53
N LYS A 160 -5.61 12.42 5.82
CA LYS A 160 -5.72 12.66 4.38
C LYS A 160 -7.04 13.35 4.04
N PHE A 161 -7.04 14.08 2.94
CA PHE A 161 -8.26 14.60 2.34
C PHE A 161 -8.89 13.51 1.46
N ASP A 162 -10.16 13.18 1.72
CA ASP A 162 -10.89 12.10 1.03
C ASP A 162 -11.74 12.60 -0.15
N GLY A 163 -11.50 13.84 -0.60
CA GLY A 163 -12.30 14.51 -1.61
C GLY A 163 -13.44 15.37 -1.04
N LYS A 164 -13.78 15.18 0.24
CA LYS A 164 -14.86 15.92 0.94
C LYS A 164 -14.37 16.58 2.21
N LYS A 165 -13.60 15.86 3.02
CA LYS A 165 -13.11 16.32 4.32
C LYS A 165 -11.73 15.75 4.65
N LEU A 166 -11.03 16.43 5.55
CA LEU A 166 -9.81 15.90 6.17
C LEU A 166 -10.21 14.85 7.21
N ARG A 167 -9.72 13.62 7.06
CA ARG A 167 -9.98 12.51 8.00
C ARG A 167 -8.70 11.78 8.39
N LYS A 168 -8.74 11.09 9.51
CA LYS A 168 -7.67 10.17 9.89
C LYS A 168 -7.66 8.95 8.95
N LEU A 169 -6.47 8.39 8.74
CA LEU A 169 -6.32 7.10 8.10
C LEU A 169 -6.98 6.02 8.96
N ASN A 170 -7.62 5.06 8.31
CA ASN A 170 -8.08 3.87 8.99
C ASN A 170 -6.94 2.84 9.14
N LEU A 171 -7.13 1.84 10.01
CA LEU A 171 -6.10 0.83 10.29
C LEU A 171 -5.72 0.01 9.06
N SER A 172 -6.67 -0.24 8.14
CA SER A 172 -6.42 -0.95 6.89
C SER A 172 -5.51 -0.15 5.97
N GLU A 173 -5.73 1.17 5.83
CA GLU A 173 -4.88 2.06 5.04
C GLU A 173 -3.45 2.11 5.61
N ILE A 174 -3.34 2.28 6.93
CA ILE A 174 -2.03 2.26 7.61
C ILE A 174 -1.33 0.92 7.37
N GLY A 175 -2.03 -0.20 7.57
CA GLY A 175 -1.47 -1.54 7.38
C GLY A 175 -1.03 -1.82 5.95
N GLN A 176 -1.81 -1.38 4.96
CA GLN A 176 -1.50 -1.56 3.54
C GLN A 176 -0.25 -0.76 3.13
N ILE A 177 -0.12 0.46 3.62
CA ILE A 177 1.04 1.33 3.34
C ILE A 177 2.27 0.84 4.12
N ALA A 178 2.16 0.64 5.44
CA ALA A 178 3.25 0.16 6.28
C ALA A 178 3.75 -1.22 5.83
N GLY A 179 2.84 -2.07 5.35
CA GLY A 179 3.15 -3.39 4.80
C GLY A 179 4.08 -3.40 3.61
N ARG A 180 4.36 -2.23 3.00
CA ARG A 180 5.37 -2.08 1.94
C ARG A 180 6.80 -2.09 2.46
N ALA A 181 7.01 -1.84 3.76
CA ALA A 181 8.32 -1.96 4.38
C ALA A 181 8.67 -3.44 4.60
N GLY A 182 9.87 -3.83 4.20
CA GLY A 182 10.37 -5.20 4.25
C GLY A 182 9.59 -6.13 3.33
N ARG A 183 10.26 -7.00 2.67
CA ARG A 183 9.63 -7.96 1.76
C ARG A 183 10.34 -9.30 1.81
N TYR A 184 9.58 -10.35 1.58
CA TYR A 184 10.08 -11.70 1.56
C TYR A 184 10.74 -12.07 2.90
N LEU A 185 12.05 -12.19 2.93
CA LEU A 185 12.84 -12.48 4.12
C LEU A 185 13.43 -11.22 4.78
N ASN A 186 13.26 -10.03 4.17
CA ASN A 186 13.79 -8.80 4.73
C ASN A 186 12.78 -8.17 5.67
N ASP A 187 13.15 -8.00 6.93
CA ASP A 187 12.33 -7.31 7.92
C ASP A 187 12.12 -5.85 7.56
N GLY A 188 10.98 -5.31 7.95
CA GLY A 188 10.61 -3.93 7.68
C GLY A 188 10.27 -3.16 8.95
N ASN A 189 10.48 -1.85 8.89
CA ASN A 189 10.08 -0.95 9.95
C ASN A 189 9.09 0.09 9.43
N PHE A 190 8.19 0.51 10.30
CA PHE A 190 7.33 1.65 10.01
C PHE A 190 7.25 2.58 11.22
N GLY A 191 6.96 3.85 10.96
CA GLY A 191 6.88 4.85 12.00
C GLY A 191 6.34 6.18 11.48
N ILE A 192 6.62 7.26 12.19
CA ILE A 192 6.17 8.62 11.88
C ILE A 192 7.36 9.57 11.83
N THR A 193 7.28 10.59 10.95
CA THR A 193 8.29 11.66 10.86
C THR A 193 7.73 13.03 11.21
N GLY A 194 6.42 13.17 11.34
CA GLY A 194 5.71 14.40 11.67
C GLY A 194 5.01 14.35 13.02
N GLU A 195 4.37 15.44 13.39
CA GLU A 195 3.43 15.49 14.49
C GLU A 195 2.12 14.81 14.05
N CYS A 196 1.77 13.72 14.70
CA CYS A 196 0.59 12.90 14.40
C CYS A 196 -0.41 12.95 15.55
#